data_292ee345a590eadd8655e99c9fa28971
#
_entry.id   292ee345a590eadd8655e99c9fa28971
#
_cell.length_a   1.000
_cell.length_b   1.000
_cell.length_c   1.000
_cell.angle_alpha   90.00
_cell.angle_beta   90.00
_cell.angle_gamma   90.00
#
_symmetry.space_group_name_H-M   'P 1'
#
loop_
_entity.id
_entity.type
_entity.pdbx_description
1 polymer ?
#
loop_
_entity_poly.entity_id
_entity_poly.type
_entity_poly.pdbx_seq_one_letter_code
_entity_poly.pdbx_strand_id
1 'polypeptide(L)'
;MDLKKILPKNGPPINEVSKYIEKYKNDLIVIKYGGNVFIDRKIFDNFITDISILNKLGISFAVVHGGGPRIKRELDKSNIQSKFIRGLRVTDEKIINIVESVLIDFNNDIVDSLKKFGTDAVSIHTKKNNIIKVTPEAKELGFVGIPNKIDNNLICLLYTSPSPRD
;
A
#
# COMPACT_ATOMS: atom_id res chain seq x y z
N MET A 1 -22.50 7.32 15.05
CA MET A 1 -21.14 6.88 15.39
C MET A 1 -20.61 7.72 16.55
N ASP A 2 -20.12 7.10 17.63
CA ASP A 2 -19.62 7.85 18.79
C ASP A 2 -18.11 8.15 18.60
N LEU A 3 -17.80 9.35 18.09
CA LEU A 3 -16.44 9.79 17.82
C LEU A 3 -15.53 9.78 19.06
N LYS A 4 -16.09 9.97 20.25
CA LYS A 4 -15.31 9.93 21.50
C LYS A 4 -14.69 8.57 21.79
N LYS A 5 -15.31 7.49 21.30
CA LYS A 5 -14.80 6.12 21.50
C LYS A 5 -13.75 5.69 20.46
N ILE A 6 -13.72 6.40 19.33
CA ILE A 6 -12.86 6.04 18.19
C ILE A 6 -11.58 6.86 18.20
N LEU A 7 -11.69 8.16 18.53
CA LEU A 7 -10.55 9.07 18.51
C LEU A 7 -9.59 8.81 19.67
N PRO A 8 -8.28 8.92 19.44
CA PRO A 8 -7.29 8.85 20.51
C PRO A 8 -7.47 10.01 21.48
N LYS A 9 -7.10 9.82 22.76
CA LYS A 9 -7.25 10.84 23.81
C LYS A 9 -6.62 12.20 23.47
N ASN A 10 -5.53 12.19 22.72
CA ASN A 10 -4.81 13.37 22.26
C ASN A 10 -5.13 13.72 20.80
N GLY A 11 -6.28 13.26 20.29
CA GLY A 11 -6.74 13.55 18.94
C GLY A 11 -7.25 15.00 18.78
N PRO A 12 -7.50 15.42 17.54
CA PRO A 12 -8.07 16.73 17.27
C PRO A 12 -9.48 16.88 17.87
N PRO A 13 -9.96 18.12 18.09
CA PRO A 13 -11.31 18.37 18.57
C PRO A 13 -12.38 17.76 17.67
N ILE A 14 -13.44 17.21 18.27
CA ILE A 14 -14.51 16.51 17.55
C ILE A 14 -15.15 17.35 16.44
N ASN A 15 -15.33 18.65 16.69
CA ASN A 15 -15.90 19.58 15.72
C ASN A 15 -14.99 19.75 14.47
N GLU A 16 -13.69 19.67 14.62
CA GLU A 16 -12.75 19.66 13.48
C GLU A 16 -12.79 18.33 12.74
N VAL A 17 -12.74 17.21 13.47
CA VAL A 17 -12.84 15.88 12.88
C VAL A 17 -14.10 15.74 12.05
N SER A 18 -15.24 16.19 12.55
CA SER A 18 -16.51 16.12 11.82
C SER A 18 -16.47 16.89 10.50
N LYS A 19 -15.82 18.07 10.47
CA LYS A 19 -15.64 18.85 9.24
C LYS A 19 -14.79 18.08 8.19
N TYR A 20 -13.71 17.45 8.62
CA TYR A 20 -12.85 16.68 7.72
C TYR A 20 -13.52 15.40 7.22
N ILE A 21 -14.26 14.69 8.08
CA ILE A 21 -15.06 13.54 7.66
C ILE A 21 -16.06 13.95 6.59
N GLU A 22 -16.82 15.00 6.83
CA GLU A 22 -17.81 15.50 5.86
C GLU A 22 -17.18 15.92 4.55
N LYS A 23 -15.99 16.54 4.59
CA LYS A 23 -15.25 16.98 3.42
C LYS A 23 -14.76 15.81 2.57
N TYR A 24 -14.28 14.72 3.18
CA TYR A 24 -13.57 13.65 2.50
C TYR A 24 -14.31 12.31 2.44
N LYS A 25 -15.54 12.23 2.97
CA LYS A 25 -16.32 10.97 3.02
C LYS A 25 -16.58 10.31 1.66
N ASN A 26 -16.51 11.08 0.58
CA ASN A 26 -16.72 10.60 -0.79
C ASN A 26 -15.43 10.51 -1.60
N ASP A 27 -14.28 10.78 -0.97
CA ASP A 27 -12.99 10.79 -1.64
C ASP A 27 -12.20 9.51 -1.32
N LEU A 28 -11.40 9.07 -2.29
CA LEU A 28 -10.37 8.06 -2.08
C LEU A 28 -9.03 8.76 -1.78
N ILE A 29 -8.54 8.60 -0.56
CA ILE A 29 -7.25 9.18 -0.16
C ILE A 29 -6.15 8.19 -0.49
N VAL A 30 -5.19 8.60 -1.32
CA VAL A 30 -4.02 7.79 -1.66
C VAL A 30 -2.89 8.12 -0.69
N ILE A 31 -2.42 7.10 0.03
CA ILE A 31 -1.30 7.22 0.97
C ILE A 31 -0.11 6.45 0.42
N LYS A 32 0.98 7.17 0.13
CA LYS A 32 2.26 6.54 -0.20
C LYS A 32 3.03 6.23 1.09
N TYR A 33 3.22 4.95 1.37
CA TYR A 33 3.97 4.48 2.51
C TYR A 33 5.38 4.06 2.09
N GLY A 34 6.39 4.84 2.48
CA GLY A 34 7.77 4.66 2.05
C GLY A 34 8.45 3.43 2.66
N GLY A 35 9.34 2.77 1.91
CA GLY A 35 9.96 1.52 2.31
C GLY A 35 10.81 1.56 3.59
N ASN A 36 11.39 2.70 3.95
CA ASN A 36 12.23 2.84 5.15
C ASN A 36 11.42 2.84 6.47
N VAL A 37 10.14 3.17 6.41
CA VAL A 37 9.25 3.23 7.59
C VAL A 37 8.93 1.84 8.14
N PHE A 38 9.13 0.78 7.35
CA PHE A 38 8.83 -0.60 7.73
C PHE A 38 9.93 -1.35 8.51
N ILE A 39 11.02 -0.68 8.82
CA ILE A 39 12.10 -1.28 9.61
C ILE A 39 11.70 -1.35 11.08
N ASP A 40 10.88 -0.40 11.53
CA ASP A 40 10.39 -0.30 12.91
C ASP A 40 8.96 -0.86 13.03
N ARG A 41 8.81 -1.91 13.81
CA ARG A 41 7.53 -2.57 14.08
C ARG A 41 6.52 -1.62 14.73
N LYS A 42 6.96 -0.75 15.63
CA LYS A 42 6.11 0.20 16.34
C LYS A 42 5.52 1.23 15.37
N ILE A 43 6.34 1.72 14.43
CA ILE A 43 5.88 2.67 13.39
C ILE A 43 4.85 1.99 12.48
N PHE A 44 5.09 0.73 12.10
CA PHE A 44 4.13 -0.04 11.30
C PHE A 44 2.80 -0.21 12.05
N ASP A 45 2.83 -0.64 13.31
CA ASP A 45 1.62 -0.87 14.10
C ASP A 45 0.84 0.45 14.33
N ASN A 46 1.52 1.57 14.53
CA ASN A 46 0.90 2.89 14.61
C ASN A 46 0.20 3.25 13.28
N PHE A 47 0.88 3.07 12.15
CA PHE A 47 0.31 3.33 10.83
C PHE A 47 -0.97 2.50 10.60
N ILE A 48 -0.95 1.20 10.89
CA ILE A 48 -2.12 0.32 10.77
C ILE A 48 -3.26 0.80 11.66
N THR A 49 -2.94 1.20 12.89
CA THR A 49 -3.92 1.74 13.84
C THR A 49 -4.56 3.02 13.32
N ASP A 50 -3.76 3.97 12.82
CA ASP A 50 -4.25 5.24 12.31
C ASP A 50 -5.15 5.06 11.08
N ILE A 51 -4.75 4.23 10.12
CA ILE A 51 -5.59 3.90 8.94
C ILE A 51 -6.89 3.25 9.37
N SER A 52 -6.86 2.34 10.34
CA SER A 52 -8.07 1.66 10.83
C SER A 52 -9.01 2.63 11.55
N ILE A 53 -8.48 3.58 12.32
CA ILE A 53 -9.28 4.64 12.94
C ILE A 53 -9.97 5.50 11.87
N LEU A 54 -9.21 5.98 10.90
CA LEU A 54 -9.72 6.83 9.84
C LEU A 54 -10.76 6.09 8.96
N ASN A 55 -10.56 4.81 8.69
CA ASN A 55 -11.53 3.99 7.98
C ASN A 55 -12.84 3.83 8.79
N LYS A 56 -12.75 3.60 10.10
CA LYS A 56 -13.93 3.58 10.99
C LYS A 56 -14.67 4.91 11.01
N LEU A 57 -14.00 6.01 10.73
CA LEU A 57 -14.60 7.34 10.56
C LEU A 57 -15.28 7.53 9.20
N GLY A 58 -15.22 6.54 8.31
CA GLY A 58 -15.88 6.55 7.00
C GLY A 58 -15.01 7.08 5.86
N ILE A 59 -13.70 7.23 6.07
CA ILE A 59 -12.76 7.66 5.04
C ILE A 59 -12.19 6.46 4.30
N SER A 60 -12.18 6.50 2.98
CA SER A 60 -11.63 5.44 2.12
C SER A 60 -10.16 5.70 1.77
N PHE A 61 -9.34 4.64 1.75
CA PHE A 61 -7.91 4.74 1.49
C PHE A 61 -7.43 3.76 0.43
N ALA A 62 -6.46 4.20 -0.37
CA ALA A 62 -5.59 3.36 -1.15
C ALA A 62 -4.15 3.52 -0.63
N VAL A 63 -3.56 2.44 -0.11
CA VAL A 63 -2.18 2.45 0.40
C VAL A 63 -1.25 1.96 -0.69
N VAL A 64 -0.32 2.82 -1.13
CA VAL A 64 0.74 2.48 -2.08
C VAL A 64 2.04 2.31 -1.30
N HIS A 65 2.57 1.11 -1.26
CA HIS A 65 3.78 0.80 -0.51
C HIS A 65 4.98 0.48 -1.41
N GLY A 66 6.17 0.73 -0.91
CA GLY A 66 7.42 0.26 -1.51
C GLY A 66 7.95 -0.99 -0.78
N GLY A 67 9.10 -1.51 -1.21
CA GLY A 67 9.70 -2.70 -0.61
C GLY A 67 11.23 -2.68 -0.52
N GLY A 68 11.87 -1.55 -0.83
CA GLY A 68 13.34 -1.47 -0.97
C GLY A 68 14.15 -2.18 0.12
N PRO A 69 13.98 -1.88 1.40
CA PRO A 69 14.73 -2.53 2.48
C PRO A 69 14.44 -4.03 2.62
N ARG A 70 13.18 -4.47 2.44
CA ARG A 70 12.82 -5.89 2.47
C ARG A 70 13.43 -6.63 1.29
N ILE A 71 13.35 -6.04 0.09
CA ILE A 71 13.98 -6.59 -1.13
C ILE A 71 15.49 -6.72 -0.94
N LYS A 72 16.16 -5.65 -0.44
CA LYS A 72 17.58 -5.69 -0.18
C LYS A 72 17.94 -6.84 0.75
N ARG A 73 17.25 -6.97 1.88
CA ARG A 73 17.50 -8.04 2.86
C ARG A 73 17.34 -9.44 2.25
N GLU A 74 16.34 -9.65 1.38
CA GLU A 74 16.09 -10.95 0.78
C GLU A 74 17.12 -11.29 -0.31
N LEU A 75 17.56 -10.29 -1.08
CA LEU A 75 18.66 -10.44 -2.02
C LEU A 75 19.99 -10.73 -1.30
N ASP A 76 20.27 -10.03 -0.19
CA ASP A 76 21.46 -10.27 0.63
C ASP A 76 21.48 -11.72 1.19
N LYS A 77 20.35 -12.25 1.67
CA LYS A 77 20.23 -13.67 2.09
C LYS A 77 20.51 -14.66 0.94
N SER A 78 20.16 -14.27 -0.28
CA SER A 78 20.41 -15.07 -1.48
C SER A 78 21.81 -14.86 -2.07
N ASN A 79 22.68 -14.08 -1.39
CA ASN A 79 23.99 -13.66 -1.89
C ASN A 79 23.95 -12.95 -3.26
N ILE A 80 22.87 -12.18 -3.52
CA ILE A 80 22.69 -11.41 -4.75
C ILE A 80 22.95 -9.95 -4.48
N GLN A 81 23.93 -9.36 -5.17
CA GLN A 81 24.22 -7.93 -5.09
C GLN A 81 23.33 -7.16 -6.07
N SER A 82 22.66 -6.12 -5.57
CA SER A 82 21.88 -5.22 -6.42
C SER A 82 22.78 -4.25 -7.17
N LYS A 83 22.57 -4.14 -8.48
CA LYS A 83 23.16 -3.09 -9.32
C LYS A 83 22.08 -2.07 -9.68
N PHE A 84 22.46 -0.80 -9.79
CA PHE A 84 21.55 0.27 -10.16
C PHE A 84 22.13 1.07 -11.33
N ILE A 85 21.27 1.41 -12.29
CA ILE A 85 21.58 2.30 -13.43
C ILE A 85 20.55 3.41 -13.39
N ARG A 86 20.99 4.66 -13.30
CA ARG A 86 20.11 5.84 -13.22
C ARG A 86 19.01 5.75 -12.15
N GLY A 87 19.33 5.11 -11.00
CA GLY A 87 18.38 4.92 -9.90
C GLY A 87 17.41 3.73 -10.07
N LEU A 88 17.44 3.04 -11.21
CA LEU A 88 16.65 1.84 -11.47
C LEU A 88 17.49 0.59 -11.18
N ARG A 89 16.88 -0.40 -10.53
CA ARG A 89 17.55 -1.67 -10.24
C ARG A 89 17.66 -2.50 -11.52
N VAL A 90 18.87 -2.94 -11.85
CA VAL A 90 19.06 -3.98 -12.87
C VAL A 90 18.41 -5.26 -12.34
N THR A 91 17.42 -5.76 -13.06
CA THR A 91 16.50 -6.80 -12.57
C THR A 91 16.45 -7.94 -13.58
N ASP A 92 17.24 -8.98 -13.34
CA ASP A 92 17.16 -10.24 -14.09
C ASP A 92 15.98 -11.11 -13.63
N GLU A 93 15.79 -12.28 -14.24
CA GLU A 93 14.71 -13.21 -13.91
C GLU A 93 14.75 -13.69 -12.45
N LYS A 94 15.93 -13.90 -11.89
CA LYS A 94 16.08 -14.33 -10.50
C LYS A 94 15.70 -13.20 -9.54
N ILE A 95 16.14 -11.99 -9.85
CA ILE A 95 15.85 -10.81 -9.04
C ILE A 95 14.36 -10.46 -9.10
N ILE A 96 13.72 -10.51 -10.28
CA ILE A 96 12.29 -10.14 -10.39
C ILE A 96 11.40 -11.09 -9.59
N ASN A 97 11.69 -12.38 -9.56
CA ASN A 97 10.96 -13.36 -8.77
C ASN A 97 11.05 -13.07 -7.26
N ILE A 98 12.24 -12.71 -6.77
CA ILE A 98 12.43 -12.31 -5.38
C ILE A 98 11.69 -10.99 -5.07
N VAL A 99 11.82 -10.01 -5.95
CA VAL A 99 11.14 -8.70 -5.80
C VAL A 99 9.63 -8.88 -5.75
N GLU A 100 9.08 -9.68 -6.66
CA GLU A 100 7.64 -9.95 -6.71
C GLU A 100 7.15 -10.62 -5.42
N SER A 101 7.81 -11.70 -4.99
CA SER A 101 7.45 -12.41 -3.75
C SER A 101 7.47 -11.46 -2.56
N VAL A 102 8.56 -10.70 -2.37
CA VAL A 102 8.71 -9.76 -1.26
C VAL A 102 7.61 -8.69 -1.24
N LEU A 103 7.25 -8.17 -2.42
CA LEU A 103 6.20 -7.14 -2.50
C LEU A 103 4.81 -7.70 -2.24
N ILE A 104 4.51 -8.92 -2.71
CA ILE A 104 3.25 -9.60 -2.44
C ILE A 104 3.12 -9.95 -0.96
N ASP A 105 4.16 -10.53 -0.36
CA ASP A 105 4.15 -10.87 1.07
C ASP A 105 3.95 -9.62 1.93
N PHE A 106 4.59 -8.52 1.54
CA PHE A 106 4.44 -7.28 2.26
C PHE A 106 3.04 -6.66 2.10
N ASN A 107 2.46 -6.74 0.91
CA ASN A 107 1.08 -6.34 0.68
C ASN A 107 0.12 -7.14 1.57
N ASN A 108 0.32 -8.46 1.65
CA ASN A 108 -0.47 -9.33 2.51
C ASN A 108 -0.30 -8.99 4.01
N ASP A 109 0.92 -8.69 4.48
CA ASP A 109 1.17 -8.24 5.86
C ASP A 109 0.34 -7.00 6.22
N ILE A 110 0.24 -6.03 5.30
CA ILE A 110 -0.56 -4.82 5.50
C ILE A 110 -2.06 -5.17 5.55
N VAL A 111 -2.54 -5.92 4.57
CA VAL A 111 -3.96 -6.31 4.48
C VAL A 111 -4.39 -7.11 5.71
N ASP A 112 -3.61 -8.11 6.12
CA ASP A 112 -3.91 -8.95 7.28
C ASP A 112 -3.89 -8.15 8.58
N SER A 113 -2.95 -7.20 8.70
CA SER A 113 -2.89 -6.31 9.85
C SER A 113 -4.12 -5.39 9.90
N LEU A 114 -4.55 -4.80 8.79
CA LEU A 114 -5.76 -3.98 8.71
C LEU A 114 -7.01 -4.79 9.08
N LYS A 115 -7.14 -6.02 8.55
CA LYS A 115 -8.26 -6.92 8.87
C LYS A 115 -8.34 -7.26 10.36
N LYS A 116 -7.20 -7.47 11.03
CA LYS A 116 -7.16 -7.71 12.49
C LYS A 116 -7.72 -6.53 13.29
N PHE A 117 -7.64 -5.32 12.77
CA PHE A 117 -8.24 -4.11 13.36
C PHE A 117 -9.69 -3.85 12.91
N GLY A 118 -10.28 -4.81 12.14
CA GLY A 118 -11.67 -4.71 11.68
C GLY A 118 -11.86 -3.80 10.47
N THR A 119 -10.79 -3.52 9.72
CA THR A 119 -10.85 -2.77 8.45
C THR A 119 -11.02 -3.76 7.31
N ASP A 120 -12.02 -3.55 6.45
CA ASP A 120 -12.19 -4.35 5.24
C ASP A 120 -11.17 -3.90 4.19
N ALA A 121 -10.07 -4.64 4.09
CA ALA A 121 -8.95 -4.33 3.22
C ALA A 121 -8.75 -5.43 2.17
N VAL A 122 -8.45 -5.02 0.94
CA VAL A 122 -8.17 -5.91 -0.18
C VAL A 122 -6.79 -5.66 -0.76
N SER A 123 -6.13 -6.74 -1.16
CA SER A 123 -4.84 -6.68 -1.85
C SER A 123 -5.06 -6.40 -3.33
N ILE A 124 -4.36 -5.37 -3.84
CA ILE A 124 -4.32 -5.06 -5.27
C ILE A 124 -2.86 -5.18 -5.72
N HIS A 125 -2.57 -6.04 -6.67
CA HIS A 125 -1.26 -6.13 -7.30
C HIS A 125 -1.37 -6.56 -8.77
N THR A 126 -0.41 -6.14 -9.58
CA THR A 126 -0.46 -6.30 -11.04
C THR A 126 -0.56 -7.75 -11.50
N LYS A 127 0.09 -8.69 -10.82
CA LYS A 127 0.05 -10.12 -11.17
C LYS A 127 -1.37 -10.69 -11.13
N LYS A 128 -2.15 -10.31 -10.14
CA LYS A 128 -3.53 -10.79 -9.96
C LYS A 128 -4.53 -9.96 -10.76
N ASN A 129 -4.38 -8.66 -10.75
CA ASN A 129 -5.38 -7.71 -11.22
C ASN A 129 -5.04 -7.06 -12.57
N ASN A 130 -3.78 -7.17 -13.02
CA ASN A 130 -3.27 -6.62 -14.28
C ASN A 130 -3.61 -5.13 -14.51
N ILE A 131 -3.59 -4.34 -13.44
CA ILE A 131 -4.02 -2.94 -13.43
C ILE A 131 -3.03 -1.98 -14.10
N ILE A 132 -1.76 -2.37 -14.21
CA ILE A 132 -0.72 -1.54 -14.83
C ILE A 132 -0.13 -2.31 -16.00
N LYS A 133 -0.24 -1.74 -17.20
CA LYS A 133 0.49 -2.20 -18.38
C LYS A 133 1.77 -1.40 -18.53
N VAL A 134 2.83 -2.08 -18.88
CA VAL A 134 4.16 -1.48 -19.01
C VAL A 134 4.75 -1.79 -20.38
N THR A 135 5.62 -0.92 -20.88
CA THR A 135 6.56 -1.21 -21.95
C THR A 135 7.95 -1.47 -21.36
N PRO A 136 8.74 -2.40 -21.92
CA PRO A 136 10.10 -2.59 -21.43
C PRO A 136 10.91 -1.29 -21.45
N GLU A 137 11.71 -1.09 -20.43
CA GLU A 137 12.75 -0.05 -20.38
C GLU A 137 13.97 -0.52 -21.19
N ALA A 138 15.13 0.06 -20.97
CA ALA A 138 16.37 -0.32 -21.64
C ALA A 138 16.74 -1.80 -21.38
N LYS A 139 17.23 -2.48 -22.41
CA LYS A 139 17.55 -3.92 -22.37
C LYS A 139 18.53 -4.29 -21.24
N GLU A 140 19.45 -3.39 -20.91
CA GLU A 140 20.43 -3.56 -19.84
C GLU A 140 19.81 -3.61 -18.44
N LEU A 141 18.57 -3.13 -18.27
CA LEU A 141 17.84 -3.15 -17.01
C LEU A 141 17.07 -4.46 -16.77
N GLY A 142 16.91 -5.29 -17.80
CA GLY A 142 16.17 -6.56 -17.71
C GLY A 142 14.67 -6.35 -17.52
N PHE A 143 14.08 -6.94 -16.50
CA PHE A 143 12.64 -6.86 -16.21
C PHE A 143 12.24 -5.54 -15.53
N VAL A 144 12.57 -4.42 -16.17
CA VAL A 144 12.15 -3.09 -15.77
C VAL A 144 11.23 -2.54 -16.85
N GLY A 145 10.09 -2.00 -16.44
CA GLY A 145 9.07 -1.47 -17.35
C GLY A 145 8.67 -0.04 -17.03
N ILE A 146 8.30 0.70 -18.07
CA ILE A 146 7.71 2.02 -17.99
C ILE A 146 6.18 1.87 -18.00
N PRO A 147 5.45 2.33 -16.99
CA PRO A 147 3.99 2.33 -17.02
C PRO A 147 3.45 3.14 -18.18
N ASN A 148 2.57 2.54 -19.00
CA ASN A 148 1.97 3.24 -20.15
C ASN A 148 0.43 3.25 -20.11
N LYS A 149 -0.19 2.33 -19.38
CA LYS A 149 -1.65 2.29 -19.22
C LYS A 149 -2.00 1.79 -17.82
N ILE A 150 -2.94 2.48 -17.19
CA ILE A 150 -3.50 2.10 -15.89
C ILE A 150 -4.99 1.81 -16.09
N ASP A 151 -5.45 0.65 -15.60
CA ASP A 151 -6.87 0.31 -15.56
C ASP A 151 -7.50 0.90 -14.29
N ASN A 152 -8.11 2.08 -14.46
CA ASN A 152 -8.77 2.76 -13.37
C ASN A 152 -10.10 2.12 -12.97
N ASN A 153 -10.72 1.31 -13.84
CA ASN A 153 -12.04 0.73 -13.58
C ASN A 153 -12.04 -0.18 -12.36
N LEU A 154 -10.98 -1.00 -12.21
CA LEU A 154 -10.86 -1.87 -11.05
C LEU A 154 -10.75 -1.07 -9.74
N ILE A 155 -9.94 -0.01 -9.74
CA ILE A 155 -9.78 0.85 -8.56
C ILE A 155 -11.11 1.54 -8.25
N CYS A 156 -11.79 2.07 -9.27
CA CYS A 156 -13.12 2.68 -9.11
C CYS A 156 -14.15 1.70 -8.56
N LEU A 157 -14.20 0.47 -9.07
CA LEU A 157 -15.13 -0.56 -8.59
C LEU A 157 -14.91 -0.90 -7.10
N LEU A 158 -13.65 -1.03 -6.67
CA LEU A 158 -13.32 -1.30 -5.26
C LEU A 158 -13.69 -0.14 -4.33
N TYR A 159 -13.64 1.09 -4.84
CA TYR A 159 -13.99 2.29 -4.10
C TYR A 159 -15.50 2.57 -4.07
N THR A 160 -16.21 2.29 -5.17
CA THR A 160 -17.65 2.61 -5.32
C THR A 160 -18.56 1.45 -4.96
N SER A 161 -18.04 0.23 -4.82
CA SER A 161 -18.84 -0.91 -4.37
C SER A 161 -19.33 -0.65 -2.95
N PRO A 162 -20.63 -0.70 -2.68
CA PRO A 162 -21.13 -0.63 -1.31
C PRO A 162 -20.47 -1.77 -0.51
N SER A 163 -19.80 -1.40 0.57
CA SER A 163 -19.36 -2.41 1.55
C SER A 163 -20.60 -3.19 1.98
N PRO A 164 -20.57 -4.53 2.00
CA PRO A 164 -21.64 -5.30 2.61
C PRO A 164 -21.61 -5.07 4.12
N ARG A 165 -22.16 -3.94 4.52
CA ARG A 165 -22.46 -3.58 5.91
C ARG A 165 -23.96 -3.45 6.01
N ASP A 166 -24.61 -4.60 6.10
CA ASP A 166 -25.92 -4.76 6.67
C ASP A 166 -25.92 -6.04 7.51
#